data_091f7f41d3a4a2d9539ea4238ca45033
#
_entry.id   091f7f41d3a4a2d9539ea4238ca45033
#
_cell.length_a   1.000
_cell.length_b   1.000
_cell.length_c   1.000
_cell.angle_alpha   90.00
_cell.angle_beta   90.00
_cell.angle_gamma   90.00
#
_symmetry.space_group_name_H-M   'P 1'
#
loop_
_entity.id
_entity.type
_entity.pdbx_description
1 polymer ?
#
loop_
_entity_poly.entity_id
_entity_poly.type
_entity_poly.pdbx_seq_one_letter_code
_entity_poly.pdbx_strand_id
1 'polypeptide(L)'
;MKPTTSKLAFGFNAVVAGQRKVVDTPELVALTTNGGFRISRPVSKALDIQHGEYIQFIQNIDQVQKAISDRADAYVEFCQANGLDVESEEAAVAFHKENDMWGIVKGYALFNDKGTALTCTDRLTKDDREAYAAKNYDELLAAAMEQGSEEMKDAIAAADGNKEEIIKILATVVRGEEKQKYSGSKVANTSAMIGSGVVLNFTDSNVWNMLKTGLGEDVSKKARKFPIDLENMITVPLWNGYETVEVPCLLFDANTYEDVDAARVREGGESAE
;
A
#
# COMPACT_ATOMS: atom_id res chain seq x y z
N MET A 1 -35.50 24.13 -43.17
CA MET A 1 -34.52 24.63 -42.20
C MET A 1 -34.24 23.55 -41.19
N LYS A 2 -33.06 22.97 -41.21
CA LYS A 2 -32.60 22.01 -40.18
C LYS A 2 -31.46 22.65 -39.38
N PRO A 3 -31.71 23.33 -38.31
CA PRO A 3 -30.61 24.02 -37.65
C PRO A 3 -30.31 23.61 -36.22
N THR A 4 -30.89 22.58 -35.69
CA THR A 4 -30.82 22.45 -34.21
C THR A 4 -29.80 21.43 -33.71
N THR A 5 -29.31 20.56 -34.57
CA THR A 5 -28.34 19.51 -34.14
C THR A 5 -26.90 20.00 -34.04
N SER A 6 -26.52 21.03 -34.82
CA SER A 6 -25.14 21.54 -34.79
C SER A 6 -24.79 22.36 -33.53
N LYS A 7 -25.75 23.08 -32.97
CA LYS A 7 -25.51 23.88 -31.74
C LYS A 7 -25.42 23.03 -30.49
N LEU A 8 -26.16 21.94 -30.42
CA LEU A 8 -26.06 20.98 -29.31
C LEU A 8 -24.74 20.17 -29.37
N ALA A 9 -24.31 19.79 -30.58
CA ALA A 9 -23.04 19.12 -30.77
C ALA A 9 -21.83 20.01 -30.40
N PHE A 10 -21.94 21.32 -30.68
CA PHE A 10 -20.88 22.28 -30.34
C PHE A 10 -20.77 22.49 -28.81
N GLY A 11 -21.88 22.54 -28.11
CA GLY A 11 -21.89 22.61 -26.64
C GLY A 11 -21.35 21.37 -25.98
N PHE A 12 -21.64 20.20 -26.53
CA PHE A 12 -21.10 18.92 -26.04
C PHE A 12 -19.58 18.80 -26.24
N ASN A 13 -19.07 19.22 -27.39
CA ASN A 13 -17.63 19.19 -27.65
C ASN A 13 -16.85 20.17 -26.77
N ALA A 14 -17.43 21.29 -26.39
CA ALA A 14 -16.81 22.24 -25.48
C ALA A 14 -16.69 21.68 -24.06
N VAL A 15 -17.67 20.86 -23.58
CA VAL A 15 -17.62 20.19 -22.30
C VAL A 15 -16.58 19.06 -22.30
N VAL A 16 -16.45 18.34 -23.41
CA VAL A 16 -15.44 17.26 -23.56
C VAL A 16 -14.02 17.82 -23.73
N ALA A 17 -13.89 18.97 -24.40
CA ALA A 17 -12.60 19.64 -24.56
C ALA A 17 -12.03 20.21 -23.25
N GLY A 18 -12.86 20.35 -22.23
CA GLY A 18 -12.44 20.70 -20.87
C GLY A 18 -11.96 19.55 -20.01
N GLN A 19 -11.77 18.35 -20.55
CA GLN A 19 -11.11 17.27 -19.83
C GLN A 19 -9.66 17.68 -19.57
N ARG A 20 -9.38 18.02 -18.33
CA ARG A 20 -8.02 18.32 -17.87
C ARG A 20 -7.10 17.16 -18.24
N LYS A 21 -6.00 17.44 -18.92
CA LYS A 21 -4.88 16.51 -18.98
C LYS A 21 -4.40 16.31 -17.53
N VAL A 22 -4.79 15.21 -16.94
CA VAL A 22 -4.18 14.78 -15.69
C VAL A 22 -2.73 14.45 -16.04
N VAL A 23 -1.82 15.31 -15.63
CA VAL A 23 -0.38 15.00 -15.71
C VAL A 23 -0.14 13.96 -14.62
N ASP A 24 -0.04 12.71 -15.04
CA ASP A 24 0.28 11.59 -14.14
C ASP A 24 1.77 11.66 -13.79
N THR A 25 2.09 12.44 -12.77
CA THR A 25 3.44 12.49 -12.21
C THR A 25 3.76 11.19 -11.48
N PRO A 26 4.93 10.56 -11.69
CA PRO A 26 5.33 9.40 -10.92
C PRO A 26 5.67 9.82 -9.49
N GLU A 27 4.79 9.47 -8.55
CA GLU A 27 4.93 9.88 -7.14
C GLU A 27 4.36 8.85 -6.17
N LEU A 28 4.95 8.83 -4.97
CA LEU A 28 4.39 8.22 -3.77
C LEU A 28 3.85 9.36 -2.89
N VAL A 29 2.62 9.25 -2.45
CA VAL A 29 2.00 10.21 -1.54
C VAL A 29 1.74 9.55 -0.20
N ALA A 30 2.38 10.06 0.86
CA ALA A 30 2.10 9.68 2.22
C ALA A 30 0.98 10.57 2.76
N LEU A 31 -0.13 9.96 3.14
CA LEU A 31 -1.30 10.64 3.69
C LEU A 31 -1.17 10.73 5.21
N THR A 32 -1.43 11.91 5.79
CA THR A 32 -1.23 12.15 7.23
C THR A 32 -2.21 11.42 8.13
N THR A 33 -3.31 10.92 7.58
CA THR A 33 -4.32 10.20 8.34
C THR A 33 -4.09 8.70 8.22
N ASN A 34 -3.89 8.02 9.35
CA ASN A 34 -3.89 6.55 9.49
C ASN A 34 -2.74 5.78 8.82
N GLY A 35 -1.58 6.40 8.57
CA GLY A 35 -0.46 5.72 7.91
C GLY A 35 -0.76 5.29 6.49
N GLY A 36 -1.63 6.03 5.82
CA GLY A 36 -2.04 5.74 4.44
C GLY A 36 -1.04 6.23 3.42
N PHE A 37 -0.89 5.45 2.36
CA PHE A 37 -0.08 5.78 1.20
C PHE A 37 -0.91 5.68 -0.07
N ARG A 38 -0.47 6.44 -1.07
CA ARG A 38 -1.02 6.39 -2.42
C ARG A 38 0.14 6.34 -3.40
N ILE A 39 0.09 5.41 -4.35
CA ILE A 39 0.98 5.41 -5.51
C ILE A 39 0.23 5.88 -6.75
N SER A 40 0.93 6.68 -7.56
CA SER A 40 0.39 7.18 -8.84
C SER A 40 0.30 6.07 -9.89
N ARG A 41 -0.47 6.33 -10.95
CA ARG A 41 -0.64 5.40 -12.08
C ARG A 41 0.66 4.98 -12.75
N PRO A 42 1.61 5.90 -13.05
CA PRO A 42 2.89 5.51 -13.62
C PRO A 42 3.65 4.52 -12.74
N VAL A 43 3.65 4.73 -11.41
CA VAL A 43 4.32 3.85 -10.44
C VAL A 43 3.66 2.47 -10.40
N SER A 44 2.32 2.41 -10.27
CA SER A 44 1.61 1.13 -10.26
C SER A 44 1.79 0.35 -11.56
N LYS A 45 1.85 1.05 -12.71
CA LYS A 45 2.11 0.45 -14.02
C LYS A 45 3.54 -0.07 -14.15
N ALA A 46 4.53 0.70 -13.68
CA ALA A 46 5.95 0.30 -13.77
C ALA A 46 6.25 -0.94 -12.93
N LEU A 47 5.61 -1.07 -11.75
CA LEU A 47 5.74 -2.25 -10.88
C LEU A 47 4.74 -3.37 -11.21
N ASP A 48 3.88 -3.17 -12.20
CA ASP A 48 2.77 -4.11 -12.54
C ASP A 48 1.96 -4.54 -11.32
N ILE A 49 1.56 -3.55 -10.51
CA ILE A 49 0.74 -3.77 -9.31
C ILE A 49 -0.73 -3.49 -9.62
N GLN A 50 -1.62 -4.40 -9.19
CA GLN A 50 -3.06 -4.31 -9.38
C GLN A 50 -3.79 -4.30 -8.03
N HIS A 51 -5.08 -3.94 -8.08
CA HIS A 51 -5.95 -4.03 -6.92
C HIS A 51 -5.97 -5.44 -6.30
N GLY A 52 -5.79 -5.51 -5.00
CA GLY A 52 -5.77 -6.76 -4.26
C GLY A 52 -4.38 -7.42 -4.15
N GLU A 53 -3.40 -6.98 -4.91
CA GLU A 53 -2.01 -7.39 -4.77
C GLU A 53 -1.32 -6.69 -3.60
N TYR A 54 -0.02 -6.86 -3.46
CA TYR A 54 0.74 -6.37 -2.31
C TYR A 54 1.88 -5.48 -2.75
N ILE A 55 2.24 -4.53 -1.88
CA ILE A 55 3.37 -3.63 -2.04
C ILE A 55 4.19 -3.63 -0.76
N GLN A 56 5.49 -3.61 -0.90
CA GLN A 56 6.42 -3.58 0.22
C GLN A 56 7.41 -2.43 0.05
N PHE A 57 7.68 -1.75 1.17
CA PHE A 57 8.82 -0.86 1.28
C PHE A 57 10.06 -1.65 1.67
N ILE A 58 11.18 -1.26 1.10
CA ILE A 58 12.50 -1.73 1.50
C ILE A 58 13.38 -0.54 1.79
N GLN A 59 14.17 -0.63 2.85
CA GLN A 59 15.20 0.34 3.16
C GLN A 59 16.54 -0.29 2.85
N ASN A 60 17.37 0.42 2.10
CA ASN A 60 18.63 -0.14 1.65
C ASN A 60 19.78 0.19 2.62
N ILE A 61 19.75 -0.42 3.79
CA ILE A 61 20.79 -0.26 4.81
C ILE A 61 22.15 -0.71 4.27
N ASP A 62 22.20 -1.79 3.52
CA ASP A 62 23.47 -2.31 2.97
C ASP A 62 24.02 -1.44 1.83
N GLN A 63 23.16 -0.85 1.00
CA GLN A 63 23.62 0.10 -0.02
C GLN A 63 24.10 1.42 0.57
N VAL A 64 23.58 1.84 1.69
CA VAL A 64 24.09 3.03 2.37
C VAL A 64 25.49 2.75 2.92
N GLN A 65 25.72 1.60 3.54
CA GLN A 65 27.06 1.18 3.97
C GLN A 65 27.99 0.98 2.76
N LYS A 66 27.48 0.40 1.68
CA LYS A 66 28.21 0.26 0.43
C LYS A 66 28.43 1.60 -0.26
N ALA A 67 27.46 2.52 -0.23
CA ALA A 67 27.62 3.87 -0.77
C ALA A 67 28.66 4.68 0.02
N ILE A 68 28.78 4.49 1.33
CA ILE A 68 29.88 5.06 2.11
C ILE A 68 31.21 4.45 1.67
N SER A 69 31.27 3.13 1.44
CA SER A 69 32.46 2.43 0.98
C SER A 69 32.86 2.79 -0.46
N ASP A 70 31.86 2.80 -1.37
CA ASP A 70 32.10 3.06 -2.81
C ASP A 70 32.18 4.57 -3.12
N ARG A 71 31.75 5.43 -2.21
CA ARG A 71 31.77 6.89 -2.28
C ARG A 71 32.61 7.49 -1.16
N ALA A 72 33.72 6.86 -0.83
CA ALA A 72 34.60 7.36 0.23
C ALA A 72 34.97 8.84 0.01
N ASP A 73 35.19 9.24 -1.24
CA ASP A 73 35.50 10.64 -1.58
C ASP A 73 34.32 11.57 -1.32
N ALA A 74 33.10 11.17 -1.69
CA ALA A 74 31.89 11.98 -1.45
C ALA A 74 31.54 12.07 0.04
N TYR A 75 31.82 11.03 0.81
CA TYR A 75 31.67 11.06 2.27
C TYR A 75 32.66 12.01 2.93
N VAL A 76 33.91 11.97 2.49
CA VAL A 76 34.96 12.89 2.97
C VAL A 76 34.63 14.34 2.61
N GLU A 77 34.17 14.60 1.37
CA GLU A 77 33.74 15.94 0.94
C GLU A 77 32.54 16.44 1.77
N PHE A 78 31.55 15.58 2.03
CA PHE A 78 30.43 15.89 2.88
C PHE A 78 30.87 16.25 4.30
N CYS A 79 31.72 15.45 4.91
CA CYS A 79 32.25 15.73 6.26
C CYS A 79 33.02 17.07 6.31
N GLN A 80 33.85 17.34 5.32
CA GLN A 80 34.59 18.60 5.21
C GLN A 80 33.63 19.81 5.06
N ALA A 81 32.63 19.68 4.19
CA ALA A 81 31.66 20.74 3.96
C ALA A 81 30.81 21.07 5.22
N ASN A 82 30.54 20.07 6.06
CA ASN A 82 29.73 20.20 7.27
C ASN A 82 30.57 20.32 8.57
N GLY A 83 31.90 20.32 8.47
CA GLY A 83 32.78 20.44 9.62
C GLY A 83 32.71 19.24 10.58
N LEU A 84 32.39 18.05 10.04
CA LEU A 84 32.26 16.80 10.78
C LEU A 84 33.55 15.98 10.71
N ASP A 85 33.83 15.24 11.78
CA ASP A 85 34.94 14.29 11.79
C ASP A 85 34.53 13.01 11.03
N VAL A 86 35.35 12.63 10.05
CA VAL A 86 35.12 11.45 9.17
C VAL A 86 34.95 10.14 9.97
N GLU A 87 35.62 10.04 11.12
CA GLU A 87 35.52 8.85 11.98
C GLU A 87 34.38 8.90 12.99
N SER A 88 33.62 10.01 13.01
CA SER A 88 32.52 10.15 13.97
C SER A 88 31.27 9.43 13.56
N GLU A 89 30.57 8.82 14.52
CA GLU A 89 29.24 8.24 14.33
C GLU A 89 28.21 9.31 13.88
N GLU A 90 28.39 10.55 14.34
CA GLU A 90 27.57 11.70 13.97
C GLU A 90 27.65 12.01 12.47
N ALA A 91 28.86 11.96 11.90
CA ALA A 91 29.07 12.15 10.45
C ALA A 91 28.41 11.05 9.63
N ALA A 92 28.57 9.80 10.05
CA ALA A 92 27.92 8.67 9.40
C ALA A 92 26.40 8.80 9.43
N VAL A 93 25.81 9.12 10.58
CA VAL A 93 24.36 9.34 10.73
C VAL A 93 23.87 10.51 9.89
N ALA A 94 24.61 11.62 9.84
CA ALA A 94 24.26 12.78 9.04
C ALA A 94 24.29 12.49 7.53
N PHE A 95 25.33 11.79 7.07
CA PHE A 95 25.45 11.37 5.68
C PHE A 95 24.37 10.39 5.26
N HIS A 96 24.04 9.45 6.14
CA HIS A 96 22.90 8.55 5.97
C HIS A 96 21.59 9.31 5.82
N LYS A 97 21.38 10.33 6.64
CA LYS A 97 20.17 11.13 6.63
C LYS A 97 19.96 11.91 5.34
N GLU A 98 21.06 12.37 4.70
CA GLU A 98 21.01 13.02 3.39
C GLU A 98 20.85 12.05 2.22
N ASN A 99 21.16 10.77 2.44
CA ASN A 99 21.12 9.73 1.40
C ASN A 99 20.12 8.61 1.76
N ASP A 100 19.05 8.93 2.44
CA ASP A 100 18.05 7.95 2.90
C ASP A 100 17.19 7.47 1.72
N MET A 101 17.72 6.51 0.96
CA MET A 101 17.05 5.90 -0.18
C MET A 101 16.16 4.74 0.26
N TRP A 102 14.92 4.83 -0.14
CA TRP A 102 13.93 3.79 0.04
C TRP A 102 13.54 3.17 -1.29
N GLY A 103 13.14 1.91 -1.24
CA GLY A 103 12.61 1.20 -2.39
C GLY A 103 11.16 0.83 -2.22
N ILE A 104 10.45 0.79 -3.33
CA ILE A 104 9.09 0.25 -3.45
C ILE A 104 9.16 -0.95 -4.37
N VAL A 105 8.67 -2.10 -3.90
CA VAL A 105 8.61 -3.34 -4.66
C VAL A 105 7.21 -3.92 -4.65
N LYS A 106 6.86 -4.69 -5.68
CA LYS A 106 5.68 -5.55 -5.67
C LYS A 106 5.88 -6.64 -4.61
N GLY A 107 4.86 -6.90 -3.80
CA GLY A 107 4.91 -7.97 -2.82
C GLY A 107 5.07 -9.34 -3.48
N TYR A 108 5.89 -10.19 -2.91
CA TYR A 108 6.21 -11.53 -3.40
C TYR A 108 5.73 -12.60 -2.42
N ALA A 109 5.51 -13.81 -2.96
CA ALA A 109 5.04 -14.96 -2.19
C ALA A 109 6.07 -15.36 -1.11
N LEU A 110 5.57 -15.66 0.09
CA LEU A 110 6.39 -16.09 1.22
C LEU A 110 6.30 -17.61 1.41
N PHE A 111 7.42 -18.20 1.77
CA PHE A 111 7.57 -19.63 2.00
C PHE A 111 8.21 -19.89 3.37
N ASN A 112 8.11 -21.11 3.85
CA ASN A 112 8.89 -21.56 4.99
C ASN A 112 10.25 -22.10 4.52
N ASP A 113 11.11 -22.48 5.47
CA ASP A 113 12.45 -23.04 5.24
C ASP A 113 12.47 -24.35 4.43
N LYS A 114 11.31 -24.99 4.24
CA LYS A 114 11.14 -26.24 3.47
C LYS A 114 10.55 -25.98 2.07
N GLY A 115 10.38 -24.73 1.67
CA GLY A 115 9.78 -24.37 0.40
C GLY A 115 8.26 -24.55 0.34
N THR A 116 7.60 -24.77 1.49
CA THR A 116 6.13 -24.81 1.53
C THR A 116 5.59 -23.38 1.60
N ALA A 117 4.60 -23.09 0.75
CA ALA A 117 3.93 -21.81 0.73
C ALA A 117 3.34 -21.43 2.10
N LEU A 118 3.68 -20.26 2.61
CA LEU A 118 3.02 -19.72 3.79
C LEU A 118 1.61 -19.27 3.41
N THR A 119 0.64 -19.59 4.26
CA THR A 119 -0.74 -19.16 4.06
C THR A 119 -1.15 -18.15 5.11
N CYS A 120 -2.14 -17.33 4.77
CA CYS A 120 -2.86 -16.47 5.70
C CYS A 120 -4.35 -16.60 5.43
N THR A 121 -5.14 -16.45 6.48
CA THR A 121 -6.60 -16.46 6.36
C THR A 121 -7.09 -15.03 6.16
N ASP A 122 -7.92 -14.79 5.15
CA ASP A 122 -8.56 -13.48 4.96
C ASP A 122 -9.36 -13.09 6.21
N ARG A 123 -9.15 -11.86 6.67
CA ARG A 123 -9.90 -11.33 7.80
C ARG A 123 -11.28 -10.89 7.32
N LEU A 124 -12.27 -11.71 7.57
CA LEU A 124 -13.67 -11.36 7.30
C LEU A 124 -14.19 -10.36 8.33
N THR A 125 -14.96 -9.38 7.87
CA THR A 125 -15.72 -8.50 8.77
C THR A 125 -16.84 -9.30 9.48
N LYS A 126 -17.45 -8.72 10.50
CA LYS A 126 -18.60 -9.34 11.17
C LYS A 126 -19.75 -9.56 10.17
N ASP A 127 -20.02 -8.55 9.36
CA ASP A 127 -21.12 -8.57 8.39
C ASP A 127 -20.86 -9.62 7.29
N ASP A 128 -19.63 -9.76 6.80
CA ASP A 128 -19.25 -10.80 5.83
C ASP A 128 -19.46 -12.20 6.41
N ARG A 129 -19.11 -12.43 7.68
CA ARG A 129 -19.29 -13.72 8.34
C ARG A 129 -20.76 -14.05 8.53
N GLU A 130 -21.57 -13.06 8.94
CA GLU A 130 -23.02 -13.22 9.09
C GLU A 130 -23.70 -13.47 7.73
N ALA A 131 -23.28 -12.75 6.69
CA ALA A 131 -23.78 -12.96 5.33
C ALA A 131 -23.42 -14.35 4.79
N TYR A 132 -22.20 -14.82 5.02
CA TYR A 132 -21.77 -16.17 4.65
C TYR A 132 -22.55 -17.23 5.42
N ALA A 133 -22.73 -17.06 6.74
CA ALA A 133 -23.50 -17.97 7.58
C ALA A 133 -24.97 -18.01 7.16
N ALA A 134 -25.56 -16.88 6.79
CA ALA A 134 -26.92 -16.84 6.29
C ALA A 134 -27.09 -17.58 4.95
N LYS A 135 -26.12 -17.44 4.05
CA LYS A 135 -26.12 -18.11 2.74
C LYS A 135 -25.94 -19.62 2.84
N ASN A 136 -25.13 -20.08 3.77
CA ASN A 136 -24.79 -21.50 3.96
C ASN A 136 -25.38 -22.08 5.25
N TYR A 137 -26.57 -21.57 5.66
CA TYR A 137 -27.18 -21.83 6.95
C TYR A 137 -27.34 -23.32 7.26
N ASP A 138 -27.95 -24.08 6.36
CA ASP A 138 -28.28 -25.49 6.60
C ASP A 138 -27.01 -26.35 6.73
N GLU A 139 -26.01 -26.09 5.88
CA GLU A 139 -24.73 -26.78 5.91
C GLU A 139 -23.95 -26.49 7.19
N LEU A 140 -23.84 -25.22 7.56
CA LEU A 140 -23.13 -24.82 8.77
C LEU A 140 -23.82 -25.28 10.04
N LEU A 141 -25.18 -25.28 10.06
CA LEU A 141 -25.94 -25.79 11.18
C LEU A 141 -25.73 -27.29 11.36
N ALA A 142 -25.79 -28.06 10.27
CA ALA A 142 -25.53 -29.50 10.33
C ALA A 142 -24.09 -29.79 10.83
N ALA A 143 -23.09 -29.09 10.29
CA ALA A 143 -21.70 -29.22 10.73
C ALA A 143 -21.52 -28.81 12.19
N ALA A 144 -22.15 -27.75 12.65
CA ALA A 144 -22.09 -27.30 14.03
C ALA A 144 -22.75 -28.30 15.00
N MET A 145 -23.84 -28.93 14.61
CA MET A 145 -24.50 -29.95 15.41
C MET A 145 -23.74 -31.28 15.46
N GLU A 146 -23.01 -31.61 14.41
CA GLU A 146 -22.19 -32.82 14.31
C GLU A 146 -20.83 -32.67 15.00
N GLN A 147 -20.10 -31.59 14.68
CA GLN A 147 -18.69 -31.40 15.02
C GLN A 147 -18.43 -30.20 15.94
N GLY A 148 -19.45 -29.39 16.24
CA GLY A 148 -19.32 -28.22 17.09
C GLY A 148 -19.05 -28.59 18.56
N SER A 149 -18.50 -27.61 19.31
CA SER A 149 -18.34 -27.74 20.76
C SER A 149 -19.70 -27.84 21.45
N GLU A 150 -19.75 -28.46 22.63
CA GLU A 150 -21.00 -28.52 23.42
C GLU A 150 -21.55 -27.12 23.73
N GLU A 151 -20.68 -26.14 24.00
CA GLU A 151 -21.08 -24.74 24.21
C GLU A 151 -21.79 -24.14 22.99
N MET A 152 -21.33 -24.48 21.78
CA MET A 152 -21.97 -24.03 20.54
C MET A 152 -23.34 -24.69 20.34
N LYS A 153 -23.44 -26.00 20.59
CA LYS A 153 -24.69 -26.74 20.50
C LYS A 153 -25.73 -26.22 21.51
N ASP A 154 -25.29 -25.95 22.73
CA ASP A 154 -26.11 -25.37 23.77
C ASP A 154 -26.60 -23.96 23.40
N ALA A 155 -25.71 -23.13 22.82
CA ALA A 155 -26.07 -21.81 22.35
C ALA A 155 -27.10 -21.85 21.20
N ILE A 156 -26.95 -22.79 20.26
CA ILE A 156 -27.90 -23.01 19.17
C ILE A 156 -29.27 -23.48 19.72
N ALA A 157 -29.26 -24.41 20.70
CA ALA A 157 -30.46 -24.89 21.36
C ALA A 157 -31.18 -23.75 22.13
N ALA A 158 -30.42 -22.92 22.84
CA ALA A 158 -30.94 -21.77 23.58
C ALA A 158 -31.54 -20.69 22.66
N ALA A 159 -31.13 -20.61 21.40
CA ALA A 159 -31.73 -19.69 20.43
C ALA A 159 -33.17 -20.09 20.00
N ASP A 160 -33.66 -21.25 20.44
CA ASP A 160 -35.07 -21.73 20.29
C ASP A 160 -35.64 -21.51 18.87
N GLY A 161 -34.84 -21.85 17.84
CA GLY A 161 -35.24 -21.72 16.44
C GLY A 161 -35.16 -20.29 15.87
N ASN A 162 -34.66 -19.32 16.62
CA ASN A 162 -34.43 -17.96 16.12
C ASN A 162 -33.30 -17.97 15.10
N LYS A 163 -33.64 -17.94 13.82
CA LYS A 163 -32.73 -18.04 12.71
C LYS A 163 -31.63 -16.95 12.72
N GLU A 164 -32.00 -15.71 13.08
CA GLU A 164 -31.03 -14.60 13.13
C GLU A 164 -29.99 -14.80 14.24
N GLU A 165 -30.40 -15.33 15.36
CA GLU A 165 -29.52 -15.60 16.49
C GLU A 165 -28.59 -16.78 16.19
N ILE A 166 -29.11 -17.83 15.59
CA ILE A 166 -28.33 -18.98 15.12
C ILE A 166 -27.31 -18.54 14.07
N ILE A 167 -27.65 -17.66 13.12
CA ILE A 167 -26.70 -17.12 12.13
C ILE A 167 -25.53 -16.41 12.83
N LYS A 168 -25.77 -15.61 13.86
CA LYS A 168 -24.71 -14.95 14.64
C LYS A 168 -23.79 -15.95 15.34
N ILE A 169 -24.35 -17.03 15.86
CA ILE A 169 -23.56 -18.11 16.49
C ILE A 169 -22.71 -18.81 15.43
N LEU A 170 -23.30 -19.22 14.31
CA LEU A 170 -22.60 -19.86 13.21
C LEU A 170 -21.51 -18.95 12.60
N ALA A 171 -21.75 -17.64 12.55
CA ALA A 171 -20.77 -16.67 12.07
C ALA A 171 -19.48 -16.63 12.89
N THR A 172 -19.49 -17.08 14.14
CA THR A 172 -18.29 -17.13 15.00
C THR A 172 -17.25 -18.14 14.51
N VAL A 173 -17.68 -19.20 13.83
CA VAL A 173 -16.81 -20.26 13.31
C VAL A 173 -16.47 -20.07 11.82
N VAL A 174 -17.12 -19.14 11.14
CA VAL A 174 -16.80 -18.80 9.75
C VAL A 174 -15.41 -18.17 9.70
N ARG A 175 -14.54 -18.80 8.96
CA ARG A 175 -13.18 -18.30 8.66
C ARG A 175 -13.09 -17.90 7.20
N GLY A 176 -12.23 -16.92 6.91
CA GLY A 176 -11.92 -16.60 5.54
C GLY A 176 -11.17 -17.74 4.84
N GLU A 177 -11.08 -17.65 3.54
CA GLU A 177 -10.31 -18.60 2.74
C GLU A 177 -8.82 -18.51 3.08
N GLU A 178 -8.16 -19.66 3.13
CA GLU A 178 -6.71 -19.70 3.16
C GLU A 178 -6.15 -19.29 1.80
N LYS A 179 -5.28 -18.29 1.82
CA LYS A 179 -4.61 -17.76 0.63
C LYS A 179 -3.11 -17.74 0.85
N GLN A 180 -2.38 -17.79 -0.24
CA GLN A 180 -0.95 -17.56 -0.22
C GLN A 180 -0.63 -16.25 0.50
N LYS A 181 0.31 -16.29 1.43
CA LYS A 181 0.82 -15.09 2.11
C LYS A 181 1.85 -14.39 1.23
N TYR A 182 1.71 -13.10 1.11
CA TYR A 182 2.65 -12.23 0.38
C TYR A 182 3.33 -11.27 1.35
N SER A 183 4.50 -10.78 0.95
CA SER A 183 5.21 -9.71 1.66
C SER A 183 4.49 -8.37 1.50
N GLY A 184 4.63 -7.49 2.50
CA GLY A 184 4.12 -6.11 2.44
C GLY A 184 2.63 -5.96 2.72
N SER A 185 2.08 -4.84 2.27
CA SER A 185 0.73 -4.38 2.53
C SER A 185 -0.17 -4.54 1.30
N LYS A 186 -1.41 -5.00 1.51
CA LYS A 186 -2.39 -5.16 0.43
C LYS A 186 -2.83 -3.81 -0.11
N VAL A 187 -2.86 -3.67 -1.43
CA VAL A 187 -3.29 -2.44 -2.09
C VAL A 187 -4.76 -2.48 -2.50
N ALA A 188 -5.40 -1.33 -2.43
CA ALA A 188 -6.78 -1.14 -2.81
C ALA A 188 -6.93 0.01 -3.80
N ASN A 189 -7.81 -0.16 -4.77
CA ASN A 189 -8.24 0.91 -5.65
C ASN A 189 -9.41 1.67 -5.02
N THR A 190 -9.40 2.99 -5.09
CA THR A 190 -10.50 3.86 -4.62
C THR A 190 -11.61 4.05 -5.65
N SER A 191 -11.37 3.73 -6.91
CA SER A 191 -12.35 3.82 -7.99
C SER A 191 -12.66 2.44 -8.56
N ALA A 192 -13.87 2.25 -9.10
CA ALA A 192 -14.30 1.01 -9.73
C ALA A 192 -13.52 0.62 -11.01
N MET A 193 -12.41 1.27 -11.30
CA MET A 193 -11.53 0.95 -12.42
C MET A 193 -10.67 -0.26 -12.07
N ILE A 194 -10.79 -1.31 -12.87
CA ILE A 194 -10.00 -2.54 -12.77
C ILE A 194 -8.90 -2.49 -13.84
N GLY A 195 -7.65 -2.75 -13.45
CA GLY A 195 -6.52 -2.84 -14.37
C GLY A 195 -5.22 -2.28 -13.82
N SER A 196 -4.10 -2.54 -14.49
CA SER A 196 -2.81 -1.89 -14.23
C SER A 196 -2.87 -0.42 -14.66
N GLY A 197 -2.12 0.44 -13.97
CA GLY A 197 -2.11 1.87 -14.25
C GLY A 197 -3.29 2.63 -13.62
N VAL A 198 -3.71 2.23 -12.44
CA VAL A 198 -4.67 2.94 -11.59
C VAL A 198 -3.96 3.48 -10.34
N VAL A 199 -4.56 4.49 -9.72
CA VAL A 199 -4.10 4.98 -8.42
C VAL A 199 -4.45 3.95 -7.36
N LEU A 200 -3.46 3.48 -6.62
CA LEU A 200 -3.63 2.49 -5.57
C LEU A 200 -3.32 3.08 -4.20
N ASN A 201 -4.12 2.72 -3.21
CA ASN A 201 -3.90 3.09 -1.81
C ASN A 201 -3.59 1.85 -0.97
N PHE A 202 -2.77 2.06 0.06
CA PHE A 202 -2.46 1.04 1.05
C PHE A 202 -2.12 1.70 2.38
N THR A 203 -1.95 0.92 3.42
CA THR A 203 -1.61 1.42 4.75
C THR A 203 -0.40 0.68 5.28
N ASP A 204 0.61 1.44 5.73
CA ASP A 204 1.76 0.94 6.45
C ASP A 204 2.14 1.93 7.55
N SER A 205 1.63 1.69 8.75
CA SER A 205 1.83 2.59 9.88
C SER A 205 3.28 2.66 10.35
N ASN A 206 4.06 1.59 10.16
CA ASN A 206 5.46 1.56 10.58
C ASN A 206 6.29 2.46 9.66
N VAL A 207 6.16 2.27 8.35
CA VAL A 207 6.85 3.12 7.36
C VAL A 207 6.40 4.56 7.49
N TRP A 208 5.10 4.80 7.66
CA TRP A 208 4.59 6.15 7.88
C TRP A 208 5.23 6.85 9.07
N ASN A 209 5.35 6.16 10.20
CA ASN A 209 5.99 6.71 11.41
C ASN A 209 7.45 7.10 11.18
N MET A 210 8.15 6.42 10.30
CA MET A 210 9.53 6.75 9.93
C MET A 210 9.59 7.96 8.97
N LEU A 211 8.73 7.99 7.96
CA LEU A 211 8.72 9.04 6.93
C LEU A 211 8.11 10.37 7.39
N LYS A 212 7.34 10.41 8.48
CA LYS A 212 6.75 11.64 9.01
C LYS A 212 7.69 12.52 9.85
N THR A 213 8.90 12.06 10.11
CA THR A 213 9.88 12.79 10.91
C THR A 213 10.07 14.19 10.36
N GLY A 214 10.01 15.22 11.21
CA GLY A 214 10.12 16.63 10.82
C GLY A 214 8.82 17.29 10.34
N LEU A 215 7.68 16.57 10.26
CA LEU A 215 6.36 17.20 10.15
C LEU A 215 6.02 17.84 11.51
N GLY A 216 5.72 19.13 11.51
CA GLY A 216 5.31 19.85 12.72
C GLY A 216 3.96 19.37 13.27
N GLU A 217 3.45 20.04 14.32
CA GLU A 217 2.23 19.64 15.05
C GLU A 217 0.95 19.57 14.20
N ASP A 218 0.90 20.24 13.04
CA ASP A 218 -0.30 20.26 12.17
C ASP A 218 -0.31 19.13 11.11
N VAL A 219 0.19 17.96 11.51
CA VAL A 219 0.35 16.76 10.68
C VAL A 219 -0.98 16.31 10.04
N SER A 220 -2.12 16.56 10.71
CA SER A 220 -3.42 16.02 10.27
C SER A 220 -3.95 16.62 8.97
N LYS A 221 -3.40 17.75 8.52
CA LYS A 221 -3.86 18.47 7.32
C LYS A 221 -2.89 18.39 6.15
N LYS A 222 -1.72 17.80 6.33
CA LYS A 222 -0.69 17.73 5.29
C LYS A 222 -0.58 16.33 4.70
N ALA A 223 -0.14 16.26 3.47
CA ALA A 223 0.34 15.05 2.83
C ALA A 223 1.75 15.32 2.31
N ARG A 224 2.58 14.30 2.24
CA ARG A 224 3.95 14.39 1.76
C ARG A 224 4.08 13.63 0.45
N LYS A 225 4.56 14.28 -0.60
CA LYS A 225 4.78 13.69 -1.91
C LYS A 225 6.26 13.42 -2.10
N PHE A 226 6.59 12.22 -2.50
CA PHE A 226 7.94 11.80 -2.87
C PHE A 226 7.99 11.56 -4.37
N PRO A 227 8.82 12.28 -5.14
CA PRO A 227 9.01 12.02 -6.55
C PRO A 227 9.69 10.65 -6.74
N ILE A 228 9.27 9.91 -7.77
CA ILE A 228 9.84 8.61 -8.12
C ILE A 228 10.39 8.69 -9.53
N ASP A 229 11.66 8.31 -9.68
CA ASP A 229 12.28 8.18 -10.99
C ASP A 229 12.01 6.79 -11.56
N LEU A 230 11.21 6.73 -12.62
CA LEU A 230 10.87 5.49 -13.30
C LEU A 230 12.00 4.98 -14.21
N GLU A 231 12.94 5.84 -14.60
CA GLU A 231 14.04 5.46 -15.49
C GLU A 231 15.14 4.69 -14.74
N ASN A 232 15.25 4.91 -13.43
CA ASN A 232 16.21 4.25 -12.54
C ASN A 232 15.61 3.08 -11.75
N MET A 233 14.76 2.28 -12.40
CA MET A 233 14.28 1.03 -11.81
C MET A 233 15.42 0.02 -11.72
N ILE A 234 15.67 -0.50 -10.53
CA ILE A 234 16.70 -1.52 -10.26
C ILE A 234 16.03 -2.86 -9.94
N THR A 235 16.82 -3.92 -9.96
CA THR A 235 16.41 -5.23 -9.47
C THR A 235 17.11 -5.52 -8.16
N VAL A 236 16.37 -5.94 -7.14
CA VAL A 236 16.91 -6.21 -5.81
C VAL A 236 16.67 -7.66 -5.42
N PRO A 237 17.68 -8.34 -4.85
CA PRO A 237 17.54 -9.69 -4.32
C PRO A 237 16.88 -9.63 -2.94
N LEU A 238 15.73 -10.28 -2.79
CA LEU A 238 14.98 -10.35 -1.53
C LEU A 238 14.75 -11.80 -1.11
N TRP A 239 14.86 -12.07 0.19
CA TRP A 239 14.65 -13.40 0.74
C TRP A 239 13.16 -13.66 0.98
N ASN A 240 12.60 -14.70 0.36
CA ASN A 240 11.18 -15.03 0.48
C ASN A 240 10.85 -16.05 1.57
N GLY A 241 11.87 -16.48 2.35
CA GLY A 241 11.79 -17.53 3.37
C GLY A 241 12.43 -18.86 2.94
N TYR A 242 12.59 -19.09 1.64
CA TYR A 242 13.15 -20.31 1.07
C TYR A 242 14.31 -20.03 0.11
N GLU A 243 14.15 -19.05 -0.77
CA GLU A 243 15.13 -18.69 -1.78
C GLU A 243 15.19 -17.17 -1.98
N THR A 244 16.24 -16.70 -2.62
CA THR A 244 16.34 -15.30 -3.03
C THR A 244 15.59 -15.10 -4.33
N VAL A 245 14.66 -14.13 -4.33
CA VAL A 245 13.88 -13.72 -5.50
C VAL A 245 14.34 -12.35 -5.99
N GLU A 246 14.50 -12.21 -7.28
CA GLU A 246 14.84 -10.95 -7.92
C GLU A 246 13.58 -10.15 -8.19
N VAL A 247 13.45 -8.96 -7.57
CA VAL A 247 12.24 -8.14 -7.63
C VAL A 247 12.55 -6.75 -8.18
N PRO A 248 11.77 -6.25 -9.18
CA PRO A 248 11.88 -4.88 -9.64
C PRO A 248 11.59 -3.89 -8.51
N CYS A 249 12.42 -2.88 -8.38
CA CYS A 249 12.37 -1.88 -7.32
C CYS A 249 12.45 -0.47 -7.90
N LEU A 250 11.53 0.39 -7.51
CA LEU A 250 11.57 1.82 -7.75
C LEU A 250 12.10 2.53 -6.52
N LEU A 251 13.08 3.40 -6.72
CA LEU A 251 13.74 4.13 -5.64
C LEU A 251 13.12 5.51 -5.46
N PHE A 252 13.07 5.97 -4.22
CA PHE A 252 12.80 7.36 -3.86
C PHE A 252 13.67 7.79 -2.68
N ASP A 253 14.01 9.06 -2.65
CA ASP A 253 14.75 9.66 -1.54
C ASP A 253 13.76 10.17 -0.49
N ALA A 254 13.87 9.66 0.73
CA ALA A 254 13.00 10.06 1.84
C ALA A 254 13.21 11.53 2.28
N ASN A 255 14.33 12.14 1.90
CA ASN A 255 14.63 13.54 2.17
C ASN A 255 14.16 14.49 1.06
N THR A 256 13.84 13.96 -0.11
CA THR A 256 13.33 14.74 -1.26
C THR A 256 11.81 14.63 -1.32
N TYR A 257 11.10 15.63 -0.77
CA TYR A 257 9.65 15.61 -0.72
C TYR A 257 9.04 17.01 -0.84
N GLU A 258 7.76 17.04 -1.18
CA GLU A 258 6.91 18.23 -1.17
C GLU A 258 5.77 18.02 -0.15
N ASP A 259 5.65 18.93 0.81
CA ASP A 259 4.50 18.95 1.72
C ASP A 259 3.34 19.71 1.07
N VAL A 260 2.21 19.03 0.92
CA VAL A 260 1.00 19.55 0.28
C VAL A 260 -0.19 19.48 1.23
N ASP A 261 -1.23 20.28 0.96
CA ASP A 261 -2.48 20.20 1.72
C ASP A 261 -3.18 18.86 1.40
N ALA A 262 -3.52 18.11 2.45
CA ALA A 262 -4.19 16.82 2.31
C ALA A 262 -5.58 16.93 1.64
N ALA A 263 -6.26 18.08 1.72
CA ALA A 263 -7.51 18.33 1.04
C ALA A 263 -7.30 18.32 -0.49
N ARG A 264 -6.22 18.92 -0.99
CA ARG A 264 -5.89 18.94 -2.43
C ARG A 264 -5.61 17.54 -3.00
N VAL A 265 -5.03 16.67 -2.19
CA VAL A 265 -4.75 15.28 -2.60
C VAL A 265 -6.05 14.47 -2.75
N ARG A 266 -7.06 14.76 -1.91
CA ARG A 266 -8.36 14.07 -1.97
C ARG A 266 -9.20 14.49 -3.17
N GLU A 267 -9.10 15.73 -3.59
CA GLU A 267 -9.86 16.29 -4.71
C GLU A 267 -9.29 15.98 -6.10
N GLY A 268 -8.24 15.17 -6.20
CA GLY A 268 -7.66 14.72 -7.48
C GLY A 268 -6.72 15.73 -8.13
N GLY A 269 -5.92 16.43 -7.33
CA GLY A 269 -4.73 17.14 -7.80
C GLY A 269 -5.01 18.35 -8.68
N GLU A 270 -5.64 19.36 -8.14
CA GLU A 270 -5.52 20.72 -8.68
C GLU A 270 -4.21 21.32 -8.15
N SER A 271 -3.14 21.20 -8.92
CA SER A 271 -2.06 22.17 -8.83
C SER A 271 -2.57 23.43 -9.51
N ALA A 272 -2.95 24.41 -8.72
CA ALA A 272 -2.98 25.78 -9.21
C ALA A 272 -1.54 26.24 -9.47
N GLU A 273 -1.36 26.96 -10.57
CA GLU A 273 -0.20 27.68 -11.10
C GLU A 273 0.92 27.99 -10.12
#